data_d06ac7a116d28880edeb23a2af4a80a6
#
_entry.id   d06ac7a116d28880edeb23a2af4a80a6
#
_cell.length_a   1.000
_cell.length_b   1.000
_cell.length_c   1.000
_cell.angle_alpha   90.00
_cell.angle_beta   90.00
_cell.angle_gamma   90.00
#
_symmetry.space_group_name_H-M   'P 1'
#
loop_
_entity.id
_entity.type
_entity.pdbx_description
1 polymer ?
#
loop_
_entity_poly.entity_id
_entity_poly.type
_entity_poly.pdbx_seq_one_letter_code
_entity_poly.pdbx_strand_id
1 'polypeptide(L)'
;MFGQSLLSGAFGGAACTTDTDQLFPSGPNCIAYYKMSNVLDQISGNNLTNSNVSFSTEGKFGFAGKFNGSNSKLTISNSSFLPQGNNSRSISCWIKTTGGSSDGVIGYGNAVNSQAFFIYINNENKLGIFAYYNNTTGNIAISNNTWNHIVATYDGTNCRLYVNGVLDFTAAKTLNTGNGEFRIGGVNWNNSSEFFPGDIDQIRIYNSAISAANVTTLYEEIECPAATVINSFNTVVYTGNGGTQAISTVGFKPDLVWIKERNGTDRHVLIDSIRGTNSQISSNSNAAETTYSSNFTSFDSNGFTLGSASESNGNNDLYVAWNWKGSGITDTNTDGTITSSVSANKEAGFSVVRYTGNASPSTVGHGLGKPAELILVKVTSASASWAVYSEPTGINKYLELDNAGLSSNYSNYWGPAAPTNSVFGVVDGNFNNNSSGATLIAYCFASIPGYSRVGSYIGTGGSLTVYVGFEPSFVMIKRTDADGNWVIVDDKRANGDNRLYANLSNAEDAGQGESFTSTGFSPRQSSTNDTNISGGTYIYLAIA
;
A
#
# COMPACT_ATOMS: atom_id res chain seq x y z
N MET A 1 36.58 -0.69 -36.35
CA MET A 1 36.59 0.74 -35.96
C MET A 1 35.30 1.36 -36.44
N PHE A 2 34.32 1.47 -35.58
CA PHE A 2 33.26 2.47 -35.61
C PHE A 2 32.73 2.53 -34.17
N GLY A 3 33.12 3.57 -33.48
CA GLY A 3 32.62 3.89 -32.16
C GLY A 3 31.20 4.41 -32.28
N GLN A 4 30.26 3.82 -31.56
CA GLN A 4 28.98 4.44 -31.27
C GLN A 4 29.11 5.25 -29.99
N SER A 5 29.12 6.55 -30.13
CA SER A 5 28.95 7.54 -29.09
C SER A 5 27.50 7.43 -28.58
N LEU A 6 27.32 7.01 -27.36
CA LEU A 6 26.06 7.14 -26.63
C LEU A 6 25.86 8.63 -26.32
N LEU A 7 24.94 9.27 -27.05
CA LEU A 7 24.35 10.54 -26.63
C LEU A 7 23.51 10.27 -25.36
N SER A 8 24.01 10.69 -24.22
CA SER A 8 23.22 10.90 -23.03
C SER A 8 22.32 12.12 -23.23
N GLY A 9 21.18 11.95 -23.87
CA GLY A 9 20.10 12.92 -23.86
C GLY A 9 19.47 12.90 -22.47
N ALA A 10 19.69 13.97 -21.69
CA ALA A 10 18.94 14.22 -20.47
C ALA A 10 17.48 14.49 -20.84
N PHE A 11 16.67 13.45 -20.93
CA PHE A 11 15.24 13.59 -20.79
C PHE A 11 15.00 13.73 -19.28
N GLY A 12 14.63 14.94 -18.84
CA GLY A 12 13.98 15.16 -17.57
C GLY A 12 12.65 14.39 -17.61
N GLY A 13 12.68 13.08 -17.32
CA GLY A 13 11.49 12.30 -17.14
C GLY A 13 10.72 12.88 -15.95
N ALA A 14 9.45 13.21 -16.15
CA ALA A 14 8.54 13.46 -15.05
C ALA A 14 8.75 12.34 -14.02
N ALA A 15 8.99 12.69 -12.76
CA ALA A 15 9.19 11.71 -11.71
C ALA A 15 7.91 10.88 -11.65
N CYS A 16 8.03 9.57 -11.93
CA CYS A 16 6.93 8.65 -11.76
C CYS A 16 6.50 8.76 -10.30
N THR A 17 5.35 9.39 -10.06
CA THR A 17 4.76 9.40 -8.74
C THR A 17 4.18 8.01 -8.54
N THR A 18 4.93 7.17 -7.83
CA THR A 18 4.35 5.96 -7.27
C THR A 18 3.08 6.36 -6.55
N ASP A 19 2.08 5.51 -6.52
CA ASP A 19 0.82 5.65 -5.77
C ASP A 19 1.06 5.77 -4.25
N THR A 20 2.23 6.21 -3.87
CA THR A 20 2.57 6.60 -2.53
C THR A 20 2.09 8.02 -2.33
N ASP A 21 1.52 8.28 -1.20
CA ASP A 21 1.17 9.49 -0.50
C ASP A 21 2.07 10.72 -0.73
N GLN A 22 2.71 10.82 -1.87
CA GLN A 22 3.39 12.00 -2.37
C GLN A 22 2.32 13.03 -2.70
N LEU A 23 1.90 13.71 -1.64
CA LEU A 23 1.07 14.89 -1.65
C LEU A 23 1.72 15.92 -2.57
N PHE A 24 1.43 15.82 -3.83
CA PHE A 24 1.97 16.83 -4.73
C PHE A 24 0.98 17.98 -4.92
N PRO A 25 1.48 19.19 -4.87
CA PRO A 25 2.84 19.54 -4.47
C PRO A 25 3.10 19.09 -3.05
N SER A 26 4.20 18.37 -2.84
CA SER A 26 4.60 17.87 -1.53
C SER A 26 4.70 19.02 -0.56
N GLY A 27 3.97 18.95 0.56
CA GLY A 27 4.02 19.98 1.57
C GLY A 27 2.75 20.10 2.38
N PRO A 28 2.77 20.91 3.44
CA PRO A 28 1.70 21.04 4.40
C PRO A 28 0.40 21.65 3.84
N ASN A 29 0.37 22.04 2.58
CA ASN A 29 -0.73 22.75 1.96
C ASN A 29 -1.82 21.85 1.37
N CYS A 30 -1.56 20.56 1.09
CA CYS A 30 -2.59 19.59 0.72
C CYS A 30 -3.27 19.09 1.99
N ILE A 31 -4.57 19.31 2.11
CA ILE A 31 -5.32 19.04 3.34
C ILE A 31 -6.36 17.93 3.19
N ALA A 32 -6.66 17.49 1.97
CA ALA A 32 -7.46 16.30 1.69
C ALA A 32 -7.05 15.70 0.33
N TYR A 33 -6.97 14.38 0.27
CA TYR A 33 -6.67 13.64 -0.95
C TYR A 33 -7.53 12.38 -1.06
N TYR A 34 -8.35 12.33 -2.10
CA TYR A 34 -9.20 11.19 -2.41
C TYR A 34 -8.74 10.57 -3.74
N LYS A 35 -8.18 9.36 -3.66
CA LYS A 35 -7.73 8.58 -4.84
C LYS A 35 -8.88 8.10 -5.71
N MET A 36 -10.11 8.18 -5.20
CA MET A 36 -11.33 7.72 -5.86
C MET A 36 -11.37 6.21 -6.17
N SER A 37 -10.52 5.44 -5.54
CA SER A 37 -10.63 3.97 -5.47
C SER A 37 -11.57 3.50 -4.33
N ASN A 38 -11.91 4.41 -3.42
CA ASN A 38 -12.82 4.23 -2.27
C ASN A 38 -13.21 5.61 -1.72
N VAL A 39 -13.82 5.63 -0.54
CA VAL A 39 -14.29 6.86 0.14
C VAL A 39 -13.26 7.50 1.08
N LEU A 40 -12.04 6.96 1.18
CA LEU A 40 -11.07 7.36 2.19
C LEU A 40 -10.29 8.62 1.80
N ASP A 41 -10.15 9.55 2.74
CA ASP A 41 -9.19 10.64 2.67
C ASP A 41 -7.81 10.13 3.12
N GLN A 42 -6.83 10.25 2.26
CA GLN A 42 -5.48 9.74 2.48
C GLN A 42 -4.62 10.64 3.42
N ILE A 43 -5.15 11.78 3.87
CA ILE A 43 -4.38 12.77 4.63
C ILE A 43 -4.93 12.97 6.04
N SER A 44 -6.18 13.37 6.14
CA SER A 44 -6.73 13.89 7.39
C SER A 44 -7.88 13.05 7.96
N GLY A 45 -8.23 11.95 7.28
CA GLY A 45 -9.26 11.01 7.74
C GLY A 45 -10.69 11.55 7.61
N ASN A 46 -10.92 12.61 6.83
CA ASN A 46 -12.25 13.14 6.50
C ASN A 46 -12.92 12.26 5.42
N ASN A 47 -13.32 11.06 5.80
CA ASN A 47 -13.88 10.08 4.87
C ASN A 47 -15.25 10.48 4.35
N LEU A 48 -15.54 10.12 3.09
CA LEU A 48 -16.76 10.46 2.40
C LEU A 48 -17.89 9.45 2.71
N THR A 49 -19.11 9.95 2.77
CA THR A 49 -20.32 9.11 2.75
C THR A 49 -20.71 8.85 1.30
N ASN A 50 -20.82 7.58 0.91
CA ASN A 50 -21.17 7.16 -0.44
C ASN A 50 -22.70 7.04 -0.63
N SER A 51 -23.19 7.62 -1.71
CA SER A 51 -24.55 7.45 -2.22
C SER A 51 -24.46 7.09 -3.71
N ASN A 52 -24.62 5.81 -4.03
CA ASN A 52 -24.70 5.26 -5.40
C ASN A 52 -23.49 5.52 -6.31
N VAL A 53 -22.29 5.74 -5.78
CA VAL A 53 -21.04 5.81 -6.54
C VAL A 53 -20.36 4.44 -6.53
N SER A 54 -19.95 3.96 -7.70
CA SER A 54 -19.13 2.75 -7.81
C SER A 54 -17.66 3.12 -8.05
N PHE A 55 -16.74 2.29 -7.54
CA PHE A 55 -15.29 2.48 -7.63
C PHE A 55 -14.63 1.35 -8.44
N SER A 56 -15.24 0.91 -9.52
CA SER A 56 -14.84 -0.28 -10.28
C SER A 56 -14.47 0.00 -11.72
N THR A 57 -14.35 1.27 -12.12
CA THR A 57 -14.02 1.65 -13.49
C THR A 57 -12.54 2.00 -13.63
N GLU A 58 -12.00 1.85 -14.85
CA GLU A 58 -10.66 2.33 -15.16
C GLU A 58 -10.56 3.84 -14.95
N GLY A 59 -9.77 4.24 -13.95
CA GLY A 59 -9.46 5.62 -13.60
C GLY A 59 -8.44 6.26 -14.54
N LYS A 60 -8.10 7.50 -14.26
CA LYS A 60 -6.89 8.12 -14.81
C LYS A 60 -5.66 7.41 -14.26
N PHE A 61 -5.73 7.02 -12.98
CA PHE A 61 -4.75 6.22 -12.26
C PHE A 61 -5.48 5.16 -11.42
N GLY A 62 -5.35 3.88 -11.77
CA GLY A 62 -6.04 2.80 -11.08
C GLY A 62 -7.56 2.86 -11.26
N PHE A 63 -8.31 3.05 -10.16
CA PHE A 63 -9.77 3.16 -10.19
C PHE A 63 -10.25 4.60 -10.08
N ALA A 64 -11.46 4.85 -10.60
CA ALA A 64 -12.17 6.12 -10.46
C ALA A 64 -13.54 5.92 -9.78
N GLY A 65 -14.09 6.98 -9.23
CA GLY A 65 -15.49 7.05 -8.82
C GLY A 65 -16.38 7.28 -10.04
N LYS A 66 -17.30 6.36 -10.32
CA LYS A 66 -18.27 6.49 -11.40
C LYS A 66 -19.58 7.07 -10.91
N PHE A 67 -19.98 8.16 -11.52
CA PHE A 67 -21.19 8.92 -11.24
C PHE A 67 -22.20 8.76 -12.37
N ASN A 68 -23.47 8.55 -12.02
CA ASN A 68 -24.53 8.16 -12.97
C ASN A 68 -25.34 9.34 -13.55
N GLY A 69 -25.01 10.58 -13.19
CA GLY A 69 -25.71 11.78 -13.67
C GLY A 69 -27.13 11.98 -13.12
N SER A 70 -27.57 11.20 -12.12
CA SER A 70 -28.93 11.27 -11.61
C SER A 70 -29.06 11.32 -10.08
N ASN A 71 -28.29 10.51 -9.34
CA ASN A 71 -28.39 10.44 -7.89
C ASN A 71 -27.10 9.99 -7.17
N SER A 72 -26.01 9.77 -7.90
CA SER A 72 -24.73 9.38 -7.29
C SER A 72 -23.95 10.60 -6.81
N LYS A 73 -23.48 10.52 -5.57
CA LYS A 73 -22.68 11.55 -4.91
C LYS A 73 -21.86 10.99 -3.77
N LEU A 74 -20.79 11.71 -3.42
CA LEU A 74 -20.03 11.51 -2.19
C LEU A 74 -20.11 12.79 -1.36
N THR A 75 -20.30 12.67 -0.04
CA THR A 75 -20.57 13.84 0.80
C THR A 75 -19.90 13.78 2.16
N ILE A 76 -19.62 14.98 2.71
CA ILE A 76 -19.38 15.22 4.14
C ILE A 76 -20.32 16.36 4.55
N SER A 77 -21.10 16.16 5.58
CA SER A 77 -22.17 17.09 5.98
C SER A 77 -21.68 18.47 6.42
N ASN A 78 -20.42 18.61 6.82
CA ASN A 78 -19.82 19.84 7.29
C ASN A 78 -18.40 19.98 6.73
N SER A 79 -18.12 21.05 6.00
CA SER A 79 -16.85 21.33 5.37
C SER A 79 -15.89 22.20 6.23
N SER A 80 -16.05 22.24 7.56
CA SER A 80 -15.23 23.09 8.43
C SER A 80 -13.72 22.75 8.40
N PHE A 81 -13.34 21.56 7.93
CA PHE A 81 -11.96 21.17 7.70
C PHE A 81 -11.35 21.81 6.42
N LEU A 82 -12.15 22.38 5.55
CA LEU A 82 -11.75 23.08 4.32
C LEU A 82 -11.63 24.59 4.53
N PRO A 83 -10.87 25.34 3.70
CA PRO A 83 -10.71 26.78 3.85
C PRO A 83 -12.03 27.53 3.75
N GLN A 84 -12.35 28.31 4.76
CA GLN A 84 -13.59 29.10 4.86
C GLN A 84 -13.36 30.58 4.53
N GLY A 85 -14.45 31.33 4.36
CA GLY A 85 -14.39 32.77 4.14
C GLY A 85 -13.63 33.16 2.89
N ASN A 86 -12.73 34.09 3.02
CA ASN A 86 -11.84 34.61 1.98
C ASN A 86 -10.45 33.92 1.94
N ASN A 87 -10.27 32.79 2.62
CA ASN A 87 -8.99 32.10 2.67
C ASN A 87 -8.62 31.48 1.33
N SER A 88 -7.32 31.47 1.01
CA SER A 88 -6.77 30.85 -0.20
C SER A 88 -7.05 29.34 -0.23
N ARG A 89 -7.28 28.81 -1.43
CA ARG A 89 -7.58 27.38 -1.64
C ARG A 89 -7.36 26.95 -3.07
N SER A 90 -7.24 25.65 -3.27
CA SER A 90 -7.28 25.03 -4.60
C SER A 90 -7.97 23.68 -4.53
N ILE A 91 -8.67 23.31 -5.61
CA ILE A 91 -9.19 21.97 -5.85
C ILE A 91 -8.66 21.52 -7.21
N SER A 92 -8.07 20.35 -7.26
CA SER A 92 -7.57 19.67 -8.46
C SER A 92 -8.21 18.29 -8.56
N CYS A 93 -8.65 17.89 -9.75
CA CYS A 93 -9.09 16.53 -10.02
C CYS A 93 -9.00 16.19 -11.50
N TRP A 94 -9.05 14.89 -11.80
CA TRP A 94 -9.26 14.37 -13.14
C TRP A 94 -10.73 14.01 -13.33
N ILE A 95 -11.28 14.33 -14.50
CA ILE A 95 -12.66 14.03 -14.86
C ILE A 95 -12.76 13.44 -16.26
N LYS A 96 -13.74 12.56 -16.46
CA LYS A 96 -14.13 12.03 -17.76
C LYS A 96 -15.64 12.08 -17.84
N THR A 97 -16.17 13.11 -18.50
CA THR A 97 -17.61 13.37 -18.61
C THR A 97 -18.17 12.93 -19.94
N THR A 98 -19.46 12.64 -19.98
CA THR A 98 -20.20 12.43 -21.23
C THR A 98 -20.67 13.76 -21.85
N GLY A 99 -20.63 14.86 -21.07
CA GLY A 99 -21.02 16.20 -21.50
C GLY A 99 -22.52 16.39 -21.66
N GLY A 100 -22.91 17.62 -21.99
CA GLY A 100 -24.24 17.95 -22.46
C GLY A 100 -25.19 18.60 -21.47
N SER A 101 -24.84 18.72 -20.20
CA SER A 101 -25.65 19.42 -19.18
C SER A 101 -24.80 20.32 -18.28
N SER A 102 -25.43 21.09 -17.42
CA SER A 102 -24.74 21.87 -16.39
C SER A 102 -24.52 20.97 -15.18
N ASP A 103 -23.28 20.49 -15.02
CA ASP A 103 -22.97 19.40 -14.10
C ASP A 103 -22.04 19.87 -12.97
N GLY A 104 -22.45 19.69 -11.72
CA GLY A 104 -21.60 19.92 -10.56
C GLY A 104 -20.56 18.85 -10.41
N VAL A 105 -19.26 19.20 -10.36
CA VAL A 105 -18.17 18.25 -10.21
C VAL A 105 -17.82 18.06 -8.73
N ILE A 106 -17.40 19.14 -8.05
CA ILE A 106 -16.91 19.10 -6.68
C ILE A 106 -16.93 20.48 -6.05
N GLY A 107 -17.21 20.55 -4.75
CA GLY A 107 -17.11 21.79 -4.01
C GLY A 107 -17.80 21.75 -2.65
N TYR A 108 -17.92 22.93 -2.04
CA TYR A 108 -18.50 23.10 -0.71
C TYR A 108 -19.00 24.51 -0.47
N GLY A 109 -19.74 24.69 0.62
CA GLY A 109 -20.22 25.98 1.09
C GLY A 109 -21.74 26.05 1.23
N ASN A 110 -22.27 27.28 1.33
CA ASN A 110 -23.68 27.54 1.58
C ASN A 110 -24.39 28.09 0.33
N ALA A 111 -25.71 27.85 0.21
CA ALA A 111 -26.58 28.41 -0.83
C ALA A 111 -26.87 29.88 -0.59
N VAL A 112 -25.84 30.72 -0.46
CA VAL A 112 -25.89 32.15 -0.22
C VAL A 112 -24.87 32.85 -1.12
N ASN A 113 -25.16 34.04 -1.58
CA ASN A 113 -24.27 34.77 -2.49
C ASN A 113 -22.82 34.83 -1.98
N SER A 114 -21.90 34.43 -2.85
CA SER A 114 -20.46 34.36 -2.59
C SER A 114 -20.03 33.38 -1.45
N GLN A 115 -20.96 32.56 -0.92
CA GLN A 115 -20.66 31.61 0.16
C GLN A 115 -20.42 30.16 -0.30
N ALA A 116 -20.25 29.95 -1.59
CA ALA A 116 -19.93 28.65 -2.16
C ALA A 116 -18.66 28.70 -3.00
N PHE A 117 -18.01 27.53 -3.12
CA PHE A 117 -16.88 27.28 -4.00
C PHE A 117 -17.04 25.89 -4.62
N PHE A 118 -17.76 25.84 -5.76
CA PHE A 118 -18.00 24.62 -6.51
C PHE A 118 -17.42 24.73 -7.92
N ILE A 119 -16.74 23.68 -8.33
CA ILE A 119 -16.35 23.47 -9.73
C ILE A 119 -17.52 22.82 -10.44
N TYR A 120 -17.90 23.35 -11.59
CA TYR A 120 -18.94 22.81 -12.45
C TYR A 120 -18.54 22.86 -13.93
N ILE A 121 -19.22 22.09 -14.76
CA ILE A 121 -19.14 22.14 -16.22
C ILE A 121 -20.47 22.68 -16.73
N ASN A 122 -20.44 23.71 -17.57
CA ASN A 122 -21.65 24.27 -18.14
C ASN A 122 -22.14 23.49 -19.37
N ASN A 123 -23.30 23.85 -19.90
CA ASN A 123 -23.89 23.22 -21.08
C ASN A 123 -23.07 23.41 -22.39
N GLU A 124 -22.05 24.26 -22.38
CA GLU A 124 -21.07 24.41 -23.48
C GLU A 124 -19.82 23.55 -23.24
N ASN A 125 -19.81 22.66 -22.25
CA ASN A 125 -18.69 21.88 -21.80
C ASN A 125 -17.47 22.71 -21.35
N LYS A 126 -17.69 23.86 -20.73
CA LYS A 126 -16.64 24.72 -20.20
C LYS A 126 -16.58 24.65 -18.68
N LEU A 127 -15.36 24.70 -18.15
CA LEU A 127 -15.13 24.74 -16.71
C LEU A 127 -15.61 26.05 -16.10
N GLY A 128 -16.24 25.98 -14.92
CA GLY A 128 -16.65 27.16 -14.17
C GLY A 128 -16.53 27.01 -12.67
N ILE A 129 -16.59 28.16 -11.97
CA ILE A 129 -16.80 28.22 -10.53
C ILE A 129 -18.22 28.74 -10.27
N PHE A 130 -18.96 27.96 -9.51
CA PHE A 130 -20.24 28.34 -8.97
C PHE A 130 -20.06 28.85 -7.55
N ALA A 131 -20.34 30.13 -7.31
CA ALA A 131 -20.23 30.80 -6.02
C ALA A 131 -21.56 31.39 -5.55
N TYR A 132 -22.69 30.85 -6.01
CA TYR A 132 -24.05 31.27 -5.77
C TYR A 132 -24.25 32.77 -6.13
N TYR A 133 -24.74 33.05 -7.34
CA TYR A 133 -24.86 34.36 -7.98
C TYR A 133 -23.54 35.12 -8.26
N ASN A 134 -22.38 34.58 -7.89
CA ASN A 134 -21.07 35.13 -8.23
C ASN A 134 -20.26 34.11 -9.08
N ASN A 135 -20.89 33.63 -10.16
CA ASN A 135 -20.35 32.56 -11.00
C ASN A 135 -19.34 33.10 -12.01
N THR A 136 -18.49 32.19 -12.50
CA THR A 136 -17.51 32.47 -13.55
C THR A 136 -17.32 31.22 -14.40
N THR A 137 -17.22 31.40 -15.71
CA THR A 137 -16.97 30.33 -16.67
C THR A 137 -15.71 30.63 -17.49
N GLY A 138 -14.91 29.66 -17.78
CA GLY A 138 -13.75 29.75 -18.64
C GLY A 138 -14.08 29.67 -20.13
N ASN A 139 -13.05 29.52 -20.94
CA ASN A 139 -13.14 29.55 -22.42
C ASN A 139 -12.83 28.20 -23.05
N ILE A 140 -11.96 27.37 -22.39
CA ILE A 140 -11.52 26.09 -22.92
C ILE A 140 -12.62 25.05 -22.75
N ALA A 141 -12.96 24.36 -23.85
CA ALA A 141 -13.93 23.28 -23.81
C ALA A 141 -13.30 21.99 -23.25
N ILE A 142 -14.02 21.33 -22.34
CA ILE A 142 -13.71 20.00 -21.83
C ILE A 142 -14.07 18.95 -22.89
N SER A 143 -13.14 18.08 -23.22
CA SER A 143 -13.37 17.00 -24.20
C SER A 143 -14.17 15.86 -23.59
N ASN A 144 -15.28 15.47 -24.23
CA ASN A 144 -16.14 14.39 -23.76
C ASN A 144 -15.45 13.02 -23.90
N ASN A 145 -15.78 12.10 -22.99
CA ASN A 145 -15.30 10.71 -22.96
C ASN A 145 -13.76 10.55 -22.92
N THR A 146 -13.06 11.61 -22.55
CA THR A 146 -11.59 11.60 -22.32
C THR A 146 -11.28 12.15 -20.95
N TRP A 147 -10.15 11.73 -20.39
CA TRP A 147 -9.67 12.30 -19.13
C TRP A 147 -9.19 13.73 -19.33
N ASN A 148 -9.73 14.65 -18.55
CA ASN A 148 -9.29 16.04 -18.49
C ASN A 148 -8.89 16.37 -17.06
N HIS A 149 -7.74 17.01 -16.89
CA HIS A 149 -7.32 17.57 -15.61
C HIS A 149 -7.92 18.95 -15.43
N ILE A 150 -8.62 19.17 -14.32
CA ILE A 150 -9.24 20.46 -14.00
C ILE A 150 -8.73 20.96 -12.65
N VAL A 151 -8.45 22.25 -12.59
CA VAL A 151 -8.05 22.92 -11.34
C VAL A 151 -8.76 24.26 -11.21
N ALA A 152 -9.25 24.53 -10.01
CA ALA A 152 -9.69 25.86 -9.60
C ALA A 152 -8.88 26.34 -8.41
N THR A 153 -8.31 27.55 -8.48
CA THR A 153 -7.56 28.18 -7.39
C THR A 153 -8.20 29.49 -6.98
N TYR A 154 -8.07 29.87 -5.72
CA TYR A 154 -8.47 31.17 -5.17
C TYR A 154 -7.38 31.68 -4.23
N ASP A 155 -6.88 32.91 -4.47
CA ASP A 155 -5.79 33.52 -3.71
C ASP A 155 -6.25 34.57 -2.67
N GLY A 156 -7.56 34.69 -2.45
CA GLY A 156 -8.18 35.72 -1.61
C GLY A 156 -8.74 36.92 -2.42
N THR A 157 -8.37 37.04 -3.69
CA THR A 157 -8.80 38.12 -4.59
C THR A 157 -9.16 37.64 -5.98
N ASN A 158 -8.47 36.64 -6.50
CA ASN A 158 -8.66 36.10 -7.84
C ASN A 158 -8.94 34.59 -7.81
N CYS A 159 -9.94 34.16 -8.55
CA CYS A 159 -10.12 32.79 -8.97
C CYS A 159 -9.42 32.56 -10.31
N ARG A 160 -8.70 31.43 -10.43
CA ARG A 160 -8.12 30.97 -11.70
C ARG A 160 -8.61 29.57 -12.01
N LEU A 161 -8.97 29.35 -13.27
CA LEU A 161 -9.36 28.07 -13.82
C LEU A 161 -8.27 27.54 -14.73
N TYR A 162 -8.00 26.25 -14.64
CA TYR A 162 -7.04 25.56 -15.50
C TYR A 162 -7.67 24.30 -16.08
N VAL A 163 -7.40 24.03 -17.33
CA VAL A 163 -7.78 22.81 -18.04
C VAL A 163 -6.53 22.21 -18.66
N ASN A 164 -6.27 20.95 -18.37
CA ASN A 164 -5.12 20.19 -18.89
C ASN A 164 -3.78 20.94 -18.73
N GLY A 165 -3.53 21.47 -17.53
CA GLY A 165 -2.29 22.20 -17.20
C GLY A 165 -2.25 23.66 -17.66
N VAL A 166 -3.18 24.10 -18.52
CA VAL A 166 -3.19 25.43 -19.13
C VAL A 166 -4.13 26.37 -18.37
N LEU A 167 -3.69 27.61 -18.09
CA LEU A 167 -4.56 28.66 -17.54
C LEU A 167 -5.66 29.00 -18.55
N ASP A 168 -6.89 28.75 -18.16
CA ASP A 168 -8.09 29.02 -18.97
C ASP A 168 -8.65 30.41 -18.70
N PHE A 169 -8.83 30.78 -17.42
CA PHE A 169 -9.49 32.03 -17.07
C PHE A 169 -9.03 32.56 -15.70
N THR A 170 -9.09 33.89 -15.56
CA THR A 170 -8.87 34.59 -14.28
C THR A 170 -10.01 35.61 -14.05
N ALA A 171 -10.59 35.58 -12.86
CA ALA A 171 -11.62 36.54 -12.44
C ALA A 171 -11.33 37.06 -11.03
N ALA A 172 -11.43 38.38 -10.86
CA ALA A 172 -11.48 38.97 -9.53
C ALA A 172 -12.77 38.56 -8.82
N LYS A 173 -12.67 38.06 -7.58
CA LYS A 173 -13.78 37.59 -6.77
C LYS A 173 -13.57 37.91 -5.30
N THR A 174 -14.66 38.27 -4.65
CA THR A 174 -14.71 38.31 -3.18
C THR A 174 -15.60 37.17 -2.72
N LEU A 175 -15.00 36.15 -2.07
CA LEU A 175 -15.71 35.01 -1.53
C LEU A 175 -15.80 35.11 0.00
N ASN A 176 -16.90 34.57 0.54
CA ASN A 176 -17.10 34.37 1.96
C ASN A 176 -17.66 32.95 2.19
N THR A 177 -16.90 31.98 1.72
CA THR A 177 -17.33 30.57 1.67
C THR A 177 -17.71 30.05 3.06
N GLY A 178 -18.90 29.48 3.17
CA GLY A 178 -19.42 28.91 4.41
C GLY A 178 -19.01 27.44 4.59
N ASN A 179 -19.36 26.89 5.75
CA ASN A 179 -19.03 25.52 6.17
C ASN A 179 -20.13 24.50 5.83
N GLY A 180 -20.90 24.71 4.78
CA GLY A 180 -21.94 23.79 4.33
C GLY A 180 -21.41 22.43 3.90
N GLU A 181 -22.26 21.64 3.27
CA GLU A 181 -21.90 20.31 2.78
C GLU A 181 -20.72 20.38 1.79
N PHE A 182 -19.73 19.50 1.96
CA PHE A 182 -18.75 19.16 0.93
C PHE A 182 -19.32 18.03 0.08
N ARG A 183 -19.31 18.21 -1.24
CA ARG A 183 -19.91 17.25 -2.18
C ARG A 183 -19.03 17.04 -3.41
N ILE A 184 -19.00 15.79 -3.87
CA ILE A 184 -18.42 15.34 -5.14
C ILE A 184 -19.53 14.69 -5.96
N GLY A 185 -19.58 14.99 -7.26
CA GLY A 185 -20.54 14.42 -8.19
C GLY A 185 -21.90 15.11 -8.23
N GLY A 186 -21.97 16.37 -7.80
CA GLY A 186 -23.20 17.15 -7.93
C GLY A 186 -23.21 18.44 -7.14
N VAL A 187 -24.16 19.29 -7.45
CA VAL A 187 -24.54 20.48 -6.67
C VAL A 187 -25.98 20.32 -6.23
N ASN A 188 -26.33 20.70 -5.02
CA ASN A 188 -27.71 20.65 -4.53
C ASN A 188 -28.13 22.01 -3.97
N TRP A 189 -28.73 22.81 -4.81
CA TRP A 189 -29.25 24.14 -4.47
C TRP A 189 -30.73 24.25 -4.87
N ASN A 190 -31.57 24.57 -3.92
CA ASN A 190 -33.00 24.87 -4.19
C ASN A 190 -33.78 23.78 -4.96
N ASN A 191 -33.60 22.48 -4.59
CA ASN A 191 -34.28 21.35 -5.21
C ASN A 191 -33.86 21.02 -6.68
N SER A 192 -32.91 21.73 -7.28
CA SER A 192 -32.29 21.33 -8.53
C SER A 192 -31.02 20.53 -8.20
N SER A 193 -30.99 19.28 -8.58
CA SER A 193 -29.80 18.40 -8.42
C SER A 193 -29.12 18.31 -9.77
N GLU A 194 -27.99 18.99 -9.89
CA GLU A 194 -27.11 18.90 -11.05
C GLU A 194 -26.05 17.82 -10.73
N PHE A 195 -26.34 16.58 -11.11
CA PHE A 195 -25.46 15.44 -10.89
C PHE A 195 -24.50 15.28 -12.04
N PHE A 196 -23.24 14.93 -11.72
CA PHE A 196 -22.18 14.70 -12.68
C PHE A 196 -22.35 13.35 -13.38
N PRO A 197 -22.38 13.30 -14.74
CA PRO A 197 -22.39 12.05 -15.50
C PRO A 197 -20.98 11.68 -15.96
N GLY A 198 -20.33 10.71 -15.34
CA GLY A 198 -19.00 10.29 -15.74
C GLY A 198 -18.12 9.82 -14.59
N ASP A 199 -16.82 9.87 -14.81
CA ASP A 199 -15.82 9.38 -13.87
C ASP A 199 -15.02 10.55 -13.28
N ILE A 200 -14.72 10.50 -11.97
CA ILE A 200 -13.87 11.47 -11.26
C ILE A 200 -12.74 10.71 -10.56
N ASP A 201 -11.52 11.27 -10.61
CA ASP A 201 -10.32 10.62 -10.09
C ASP A 201 -9.35 11.65 -9.49
N GLN A 202 -8.46 11.21 -8.59
CA GLN A 202 -7.33 11.98 -8.05
C GLN A 202 -7.69 13.36 -7.53
N ILE A 203 -8.64 13.44 -6.59
CA ILE A 203 -9.08 14.71 -6.01
C ILE A 203 -8.09 15.17 -4.94
N ARG A 204 -7.51 16.35 -5.12
CA ARG A 204 -6.63 17.00 -4.13
C ARG A 204 -7.14 18.38 -3.78
N ILE A 205 -7.19 18.68 -2.48
CA ILE A 205 -7.65 19.96 -1.94
C ILE A 205 -6.53 20.60 -1.13
N TYR A 206 -6.26 21.88 -1.39
CA TYR A 206 -5.16 22.63 -0.78
C TYR A 206 -5.70 23.84 -0.02
N ASN A 207 -5.06 24.22 1.07
CA ASN A 207 -5.33 25.46 1.81
C ASN A 207 -4.52 26.66 1.28
N SER A 208 -4.06 26.59 0.06
CA SER A 208 -3.36 27.65 -0.67
C SER A 208 -3.76 27.68 -2.13
N ALA A 209 -3.59 28.82 -2.80
CA ALA A 209 -3.65 28.90 -4.25
C ALA A 209 -2.35 28.33 -4.83
N ILE A 210 -2.40 27.12 -5.39
CA ILE A 210 -1.22 26.49 -6.01
C ILE A 210 -0.78 27.27 -7.26
N SER A 211 0.51 27.27 -7.55
CA SER A 211 1.10 27.98 -8.70
C SER A 211 0.75 27.29 -10.03
N ALA A 212 0.84 28.02 -11.13
CA ALA A 212 0.69 27.46 -12.48
C ALA A 212 1.69 26.32 -12.75
N ALA A 213 2.93 26.42 -12.25
CA ALA A 213 3.92 25.35 -12.36
C ALA A 213 3.45 24.07 -11.64
N ASN A 214 2.87 24.22 -10.44
CA ASN A 214 2.32 23.07 -9.70
C ASN A 214 1.12 22.45 -10.44
N VAL A 215 0.26 23.26 -11.07
CA VAL A 215 -0.84 22.76 -11.90
C VAL A 215 -0.32 21.98 -13.10
N THR A 216 0.73 22.46 -13.77
CA THR A 216 1.39 21.75 -14.87
C THR A 216 1.94 20.40 -14.41
N THR A 217 2.62 20.35 -13.26
CA THR A 217 3.16 19.09 -12.72
C THR A 217 2.06 18.09 -12.34
N LEU A 218 0.92 18.56 -11.79
CA LEU A 218 -0.25 17.69 -11.53
C LEU A 218 -0.88 17.15 -12.84
N TYR A 219 -0.87 17.92 -13.90
CA TYR A 219 -1.34 17.48 -15.22
C TYR A 219 -0.38 16.49 -15.89
N GLU A 220 0.92 16.72 -15.75
CA GLU A 220 1.99 15.86 -16.29
C GLU A 220 2.24 14.61 -15.45
N GLU A 221 1.54 14.46 -14.32
CA GLU A 221 1.59 13.25 -13.50
C GLU A 221 1.26 12.04 -14.36
N ILE A 222 2.15 11.07 -14.38
CA ILE A 222 1.96 9.81 -15.10
C ILE A 222 1.68 8.68 -14.12
N GLU A 223 0.84 7.74 -14.51
CA GLU A 223 0.75 6.47 -13.83
C GLU A 223 2.11 5.80 -13.95
N CYS A 224 2.67 5.36 -12.83
CA CYS A 224 3.86 4.54 -12.90
C CYS A 224 3.53 3.33 -13.77
N PRO A 225 4.31 3.03 -14.82
CA PRO A 225 4.07 1.83 -15.61
C PRO A 225 3.94 0.67 -14.63
N ALA A 226 2.95 -0.19 -14.87
CA ALA A 226 2.80 -1.43 -14.13
C ALA A 226 4.19 -2.03 -14.00
N ALA A 227 4.63 -2.30 -12.79
CA ALA A 227 6.01 -2.71 -12.52
C ALA A 227 6.40 -3.73 -13.59
N THR A 228 7.50 -3.48 -14.28
CA THR A 228 8.13 -4.52 -15.12
C THR A 228 8.08 -5.77 -14.29
N VAL A 229 7.51 -6.86 -14.82
CA VAL A 229 7.23 -8.09 -14.07
C VAL A 229 8.43 -8.38 -13.16
N ILE A 230 8.27 -8.00 -11.87
CA ILE A 230 9.35 -8.13 -10.89
C ILE A 230 9.36 -9.62 -10.53
N ASN A 231 10.17 -10.38 -11.23
CA ASN A 231 10.36 -11.80 -10.91
C ASN A 231 11.26 -11.93 -9.66
N SER A 232 10.73 -11.53 -8.51
CA SER A 232 11.47 -11.49 -7.24
C SER A 232 10.72 -12.18 -6.10
N PHE A 233 9.54 -12.71 -6.38
CA PHE A 233 8.78 -13.62 -5.52
C PHE A 233 8.20 -14.74 -6.37
N ASN A 234 8.21 -15.97 -5.85
CA ASN A 234 7.46 -17.08 -6.44
C ASN A 234 7.11 -18.13 -5.38
N THR A 235 5.89 -18.63 -5.46
CA THR A 235 5.44 -19.79 -4.70
C THR A 235 5.65 -21.04 -5.53
N VAL A 236 6.26 -22.07 -4.96
CA VAL A 236 6.40 -23.38 -5.59
C VAL A 236 5.83 -24.47 -4.70
N VAL A 237 5.16 -25.43 -5.30
CA VAL A 237 4.68 -26.65 -4.61
C VAL A 237 5.47 -27.85 -5.15
N TYR A 238 5.80 -28.79 -4.26
CA TYR A 238 6.54 -29.99 -4.64
C TYR A 238 6.20 -31.17 -3.75
N THR A 239 6.53 -32.36 -4.21
CA THR A 239 6.50 -33.60 -3.40
C THR A 239 7.92 -33.94 -2.99
N GLY A 240 8.13 -34.19 -1.70
CA GLY A 240 9.42 -34.59 -1.17
C GLY A 240 9.83 -35.98 -1.64
N ASN A 241 11.14 -36.22 -1.76
CA ASN A 241 11.71 -37.51 -2.19
C ASN A 241 12.55 -38.21 -1.13
N GLY A 242 12.71 -37.63 0.07
CA GLY A 242 13.50 -38.14 1.17
C GLY A 242 15.01 -38.17 0.94
N GLY A 243 15.49 -37.56 -0.15
CA GLY A 243 16.90 -37.53 -0.55
C GLY A 243 17.34 -36.14 -1.02
N THR A 244 18.40 -36.07 -1.83
CA THR A 244 18.76 -34.79 -2.47
C THR A 244 17.76 -34.45 -3.54
N GLN A 245 17.17 -33.23 -3.50
CA GLN A 245 16.18 -32.77 -4.46
C GLN A 245 16.40 -31.30 -4.85
N ALA A 246 16.58 -31.04 -6.13
CA ALA A 246 16.65 -29.70 -6.67
C ALA A 246 15.23 -29.19 -7.02
N ILE A 247 14.88 -28.02 -6.50
CA ILE A 247 13.64 -27.29 -6.80
C ILE A 247 14.02 -26.13 -7.72
N SER A 248 13.93 -26.34 -9.03
CA SER A 248 14.44 -25.42 -10.08
C SER A 248 13.35 -24.58 -10.78
N THR A 249 12.15 -24.57 -10.22
CA THR A 249 10.99 -23.87 -10.80
C THR A 249 10.72 -22.50 -10.16
N VAL A 250 11.61 -22.02 -9.29
CA VAL A 250 11.50 -20.69 -8.66
C VAL A 250 11.70 -19.56 -9.68
N GLY A 251 12.61 -19.76 -10.65
CA GLY A 251 12.89 -18.79 -11.73
C GLY A 251 13.94 -17.74 -11.39
N PHE A 252 14.48 -17.75 -10.17
CA PHE A 252 15.58 -16.90 -9.70
C PHE A 252 16.30 -17.57 -8.52
N LYS A 253 17.48 -17.03 -8.15
CA LYS A 253 18.17 -17.41 -6.92
C LYS A 253 17.49 -16.71 -5.74
N PRO A 254 16.84 -17.44 -4.82
CA PRO A 254 16.20 -16.83 -3.65
C PRO A 254 17.23 -16.39 -2.60
N ASP A 255 16.88 -15.35 -1.83
CA ASP A 255 17.60 -14.93 -0.61
C ASP A 255 16.85 -15.33 0.66
N LEU A 256 15.55 -15.57 0.59
CA LEU A 256 14.76 -16.21 1.63
C LEU A 256 13.91 -17.31 1.00
N VAL A 257 13.96 -18.51 1.62
CA VAL A 257 13.07 -19.63 1.33
C VAL A 257 12.31 -19.98 2.61
N TRP A 258 10.99 -19.96 2.53
CA TRP A 258 10.09 -20.31 3.62
C TRP A 258 9.28 -21.54 3.20
N ILE A 259 9.52 -22.69 3.84
CA ILE A 259 8.92 -23.98 3.49
C ILE A 259 7.92 -24.40 4.56
N LYS A 260 6.84 -25.06 4.14
CA LYS A 260 5.88 -25.74 5.03
C LYS A 260 5.38 -27.03 4.39
N GLU A 261 5.37 -28.09 5.18
CA GLU A 261 4.66 -29.32 4.87
C GLU A 261 3.14 -29.05 4.86
N ARG A 262 2.44 -29.52 3.80
CA ARG A 262 1.03 -29.25 3.57
C ARG A 262 0.11 -30.33 4.15
N ASN A 263 0.54 -31.57 4.11
CA ASN A 263 -0.25 -32.75 4.52
C ASN A 263 0.11 -33.29 5.91
N GLY A 264 1.01 -32.62 6.62
CA GLY A 264 1.45 -33.01 7.97
C GLY A 264 1.62 -31.82 8.91
N THR A 265 2.22 -32.11 10.07
CA THR A 265 2.30 -31.13 11.18
C THR A 265 3.74 -30.70 11.48
N ASP A 266 4.65 -30.83 10.54
CA ASP A 266 6.01 -30.35 10.70
C ASP A 266 6.03 -28.81 10.79
N ARG A 267 7.01 -28.30 11.55
CA ARG A 267 7.18 -26.86 11.72
C ARG A 267 7.56 -26.17 10.41
N HIS A 268 7.36 -24.88 10.36
CA HIS A 268 7.88 -24.07 9.28
C HIS A 268 9.41 -24.04 9.25
N VAL A 269 10.00 -24.00 8.08
CA VAL A 269 11.44 -23.91 7.83
C VAL A 269 11.75 -22.63 7.09
N LEU A 270 12.53 -21.71 7.71
CA LEU A 270 13.00 -20.48 7.09
C LEU A 270 14.52 -20.49 7.01
N ILE A 271 15.03 -20.34 5.80
CA ILE A 271 16.45 -20.30 5.49
C ILE A 271 16.72 -19.09 4.60
N ASP A 272 17.77 -18.33 4.92
CA ASP A 272 18.14 -17.15 4.14
C ASP A 272 19.64 -17.12 3.78
N SER A 273 19.96 -16.35 2.75
CA SER A 273 21.31 -16.27 2.17
C SER A 273 22.35 -15.65 3.11
N ILE A 274 21.93 -14.83 4.08
CA ILE A 274 22.87 -14.18 5.04
C ILE A 274 23.27 -15.13 6.16
N ARG A 275 22.36 -15.95 6.65
CA ARG A 275 22.66 -16.97 7.68
C ARG A 275 23.30 -18.23 7.09
N GLY A 276 23.03 -18.48 5.80
CA GLY A 276 23.56 -19.62 5.06
C GLY A 276 22.67 -20.87 5.15
N THR A 277 23.07 -21.90 4.39
CA THR A 277 22.26 -23.10 4.14
C THR A 277 22.03 -23.99 5.36
N ASN A 278 22.90 -23.93 6.35
CA ASN A 278 22.82 -24.78 7.53
C ASN A 278 22.01 -24.19 8.68
N SER A 279 21.53 -22.97 8.52
CA SER A 279 20.90 -22.16 9.58
C SER A 279 19.40 -22.07 9.39
N GLN A 280 18.64 -22.77 10.23
CA GLN A 280 17.18 -22.83 10.17
C GLN A 280 16.54 -22.12 11.36
N ILE A 281 15.49 -21.36 11.11
CA ILE A 281 14.54 -20.86 12.10
C ILE A 281 13.12 -21.24 11.68
N SER A 282 12.19 -21.19 12.63
CA SER A 282 10.77 -21.51 12.38
C SER A 282 9.89 -20.33 12.75
N SER A 283 8.89 -20.00 11.91
CA SER A 283 7.94 -18.93 12.18
C SER A 283 6.99 -19.26 13.33
N ASN A 284 6.68 -20.53 13.53
CA ASN A 284 5.78 -21.04 14.57
C ASN A 284 6.53 -21.48 15.85
N SER A 285 7.74 -20.94 16.09
CA SER A 285 8.54 -21.30 17.26
C SER A 285 9.38 -20.13 17.75
N ASN A 286 9.46 -19.99 19.09
CA ASN A 286 10.38 -19.08 19.75
C ASN A 286 11.82 -19.65 19.90
N ALA A 287 12.08 -20.88 19.48
CA ALA A 287 13.40 -21.49 19.59
C ALA A 287 14.49 -20.67 18.87
N ALA A 288 15.72 -20.78 19.37
CA ALA A 288 16.90 -20.25 18.69
C ALA A 288 17.10 -20.93 17.33
N GLU A 289 17.99 -20.35 16.51
CA GLU A 289 18.45 -20.95 15.27
C GLU A 289 19.00 -22.36 15.52
N THR A 290 18.67 -23.28 14.64
CA THR A 290 19.13 -24.66 14.70
C THR A 290 20.01 -24.94 13.48
N THR A 291 21.10 -25.65 13.69
CA THR A 291 22.00 -26.04 12.60
C THR A 291 21.63 -27.45 12.09
N TYR A 292 21.27 -27.53 10.80
CA TYR A 292 20.98 -28.77 10.10
C TYR A 292 21.73 -28.83 8.77
N SER A 293 22.76 -29.69 8.68
CA SER A 293 23.57 -29.83 7.46
C SER A 293 22.87 -30.61 6.34
N SER A 294 21.78 -31.30 6.63
CA SER A 294 21.04 -32.16 5.69
C SER A 294 19.68 -31.62 5.24
N ASN A 295 19.30 -30.44 5.67
CA ASN A 295 17.99 -29.89 5.35
C ASN A 295 18.00 -29.09 4.03
N PHE A 296 18.93 -28.17 3.88
CA PHE A 296 19.04 -27.28 2.73
C PHE A 296 20.49 -27.21 2.29
N THR A 297 20.79 -27.50 1.03
CA THR A 297 22.17 -27.69 0.58
C THR A 297 22.71 -26.52 -0.26
N SER A 298 21.87 -25.85 -1.04
CA SER A 298 22.29 -24.70 -1.85
C SER A 298 21.14 -23.76 -2.25
N PHE A 299 21.50 -22.48 -2.42
CA PHE A 299 20.70 -21.50 -3.17
C PHE A 299 21.19 -21.50 -4.62
N ASP A 300 20.35 -21.97 -5.53
CA ASP A 300 20.71 -22.17 -6.94
C ASP A 300 20.25 -20.99 -7.80
N SER A 301 20.76 -20.84 -9.01
CA SER A 301 20.48 -19.70 -9.90
C SER A 301 18.98 -19.55 -10.26
N ASN A 302 18.20 -20.62 -10.17
CA ASN A 302 16.78 -20.68 -10.50
C ASN A 302 15.92 -21.35 -9.42
N GLY A 303 16.46 -21.45 -8.18
CA GLY A 303 15.80 -22.11 -7.06
C GLY A 303 16.73 -22.51 -5.94
N PHE A 304 16.56 -23.72 -5.43
CA PHE A 304 17.33 -24.25 -4.31
C PHE A 304 17.39 -25.77 -4.34
N THR A 305 18.35 -26.34 -3.61
CA THR A 305 18.49 -27.81 -3.43
C THR A 305 18.31 -28.19 -1.96
N LEU A 306 17.50 -29.22 -1.74
CA LEU A 306 17.20 -29.80 -0.44
C LEU A 306 18.05 -31.08 -0.19
N GLY A 307 18.28 -31.38 1.08
CA GLY A 307 18.79 -32.66 1.52
C GLY A 307 17.67 -33.62 1.94
N SER A 308 17.95 -34.50 2.91
CA SER A 308 17.07 -35.61 3.31
C SER A 308 16.19 -35.31 4.54
N ALA A 309 16.16 -34.08 5.04
CA ALA A 309 15.38 -33.76 6.24
C ALA A 309 13.88 -33.81 6.00
N SER A 310 13.13 -34.52 6.84
CA SER A 310 11.68 -34.70 6.70
C SER A 310 10.90 -33.40 6.80
N GLU A 311 11.35 -32.42 7.57
CA GLU A 311 10.69 -31.11 7.74
C GLU A 311 10.55 -30.33 6.42
N SER A 312 11.39 -30.61 5.41
CA SER A 312 11.37 -29.92 4.12
C SER A 312 11.34 -30.84 2.90
N ASN A 313 11.62 -32.14 3.08
CA ASN A 313 11.76 -33.10 1.97
C ASN A 313 11.46 -34.56 2.38
N GLY A 314 10.48 -34.78 3.24
CA GLY A 314 10.01 -36.13 3.60
C GLY A 314 9.48 -36.86 2.35
N ASN A 315 9.70 -38.18 2.31
CA ASN A 315 9.37 -38.99 1.13
C ASN A 315 7.85 -39.10 0.93
N ASN A 316 7.36 -38.63 -0.21
CA ASN A 316 5.95 -38.50 -0.60
C ASN A 316 5.13 -37.46 0.17
N ASP A 317 5.74 -36.64 1.02
CA ASP A 317 5.04 -35.53 1.67
C ASP A 317 4.92 -34.34 0.71
N LEU A 318 3.87 -33.55 0.91
CA LEU A 318 3.55 -32.40 0.07
C LEU A 318 4.05 -31.10 0.72
N TYR A 319 4.71 -30.26 -0.04
CA TYR A 319 5.28 -29.01 0.46
C TYR A 319 4.85 -27.82 -0.36
N VAL A 320 4.90 -26.65 0.27
CA VAL A 320 4.91 -25.32 -0.37
C VAL A 320 6.18 -24.61 0.07
N ALA A 321 6.81 -23.87 -0.85
CA ALA A 321 7.91 -22.96 -0.57
C ALA A 321 7.61 -21.59 -1.15
N TRP A 322 7.62 -20.56 -0.30
CA TRP A 322 7.56 -19.16 -0.68
C TRP A 322 8.98 -18.62 -0.76
N ASN A 323 9.32 -17.96 -1.87
CA ASN A 323 10.67 -17.61 -2.22
C ASN A 323 10.78 -16.11 -2.50
N TRP A 324 11.67 -15.41 -1.83
CA TRP A 324 11.96 -13.99 -2.04
C TRP A 324 13.38 -13.78 -2.51
N LYS A 325 13.53 -12.91 -3.52
CA LYS A 325 14.83 -12.49 -4.04
C LYS A 325 15.26 -11.18 -3.40
N GLY A 326 16.41 -11.19 -2.71
CA GLY A 326 17.14 -9.99 -2.29
C GLY A 326 18.07 -9.48 -3.41
N SER A 327 19.24 -8.95 -3.04
CA SER A 327 20.26 -8.52 -4.01
C SER A 327 21.12 -9.69 -4.54
N GLY A 328 21.06 -10.84 -3.89
CA GLY A 328 21.94 -11.98 -4.17
C GLY A 328 23.37 -11.83 -3.63
N ILE A 329 23.70 -10.69 -3.04
CA ILE A 329 24.96 -10.39 -2.34
C ILE A 329 24.65 -9.85 -0.95
N THR A 330 25.61 -9.94 -0.05
CA THR A 330 25.51 -9.38 1.30
C THR A 330 26.43 -8.17 1.41
N ASP A 331 25.86 -7.01 1.66
CA ASP A 331 26.57 -5.75 1.85
C ASP A 331 26.56 -5.32 3.32
N THR A 332 27.61 -4.60 3.73
CA THR A 332 27.64 -3.93 5.03
C THR A 332 26.85 -2.62 4.93
N ASN A 333 25.88 -2.43 5.83
CA ASN A 333 25.09 -1.20 5.91
C ASN A 333 25.41 -0.46 7.21
N THR A 334 25.74 0.82 7.09
CA THR A 334 26.11 1.72 8.19
C THR A 334 25.15 2.91 8.33
N ASP A 335 23.98 2.86 7.70
CA ASP A 335 22.96 3.92 7.79
C ASP A 335 22.39 4.05 9.21
N GLY A 336 22.30 2.92 9.93
CA GLY A 336 21.86 2.88 11.33
C GLY A 336 22.98 3.05 12.34
N THR A 337 22.64 3.28 13.62
CA THR A 337 23.61 3.28 14.73
C THR A 337 24.17 1.89 15.02
N ILE A 338 23.43 0.85 14.64
CA ILE A 338 23.93 -0.53 14.62
C ILE A 338 24.27 -0.87 13.16
N THR A 339 25.52 -1.26 12.93
CA THR A 339 25.96 -1.80 11.63
C THR A 339 25.25 -3.13 11.36
N SER A 340 24.71 -3.28 10.15
CA SER A 340 24.01 -4.48 9.70
C SER A 340 24.64 -5.09 8.44
N SER A 341 24.37 -6.37 8.21
CA SER A 341 24.63 -7.06 6.95
C SER A 341 23.31 -7.20 6.19
N VAL A 342 23.24 -6.75 4.95
CA VAL A 342 21.97 -6.60 4.21
C VAL A 342 22.07 -7.23 2.83
N SER A 343 21.03 -8.00 2.46
CA SER A 343 20.73 -8.35 1.06
C SER A 343 19.39 -7.69 0.69
N ALA A 344 19.44 -6.58 -0.08
CA ALA A 344 18.27 -5.75 -0.35
C ALA A 344 17.94 -5.66 -1.84
N ASN A 345 16.69 -5.95 -2.18
CA ASN A 345 16.11 -5.70 -3.49
C ASN A 345 15.16 -4.50 -3.41
N LYS A 346 15.66 -3.33 -3.80
CA LYS A 346 14.91 -2.05 -3.75
C LYS A 346 13.72 -2.03 -4.70
N GLU A 347 13.82 -2.74 -5.83
CA GLU A 347 12.74 -2.82 -6.81
C GLU A 347 11.58 -3.68 -6.31
N ALA A 348 11.88 -4.77 -5.59
CA ALA A 348 10.88 -5.65 -4.99
C ALA A 348 10.43 -5.21 -3.58
N GLY A 349 11.08 -4.21 -2.99
CA GLY A 349 10.78 -3.76 -1.63
C GLY A 349 11.03 -4.81 -0.57
N PHE A 350 12.02 -5.69 -0.76
CA PHE A 350 12.35 -6.78 0.17
C PHE A 350 13.83 -6.76 0.56
N SER A 351 14.13 -6.95 1.84
CA SER A 351 15.49 -7.17 2.31
C SER A 351 15.58 -8.16 3.47
N VAL A 352 16.71 -8.88 3.49
CA VAL A 352 17.18 -9.68 4.62
C VAL A 352 18.25 -8.86 5.34
N VAL A 353 18.12 -8.71 6.66
CA VAL A 353 18.99 -7.84 7.48
C VAL A 353 19.46 -8.58 8.71
N ARG A 354 20.78 -8.71 8.90
CA ARG A 354 21.39 -9.29 10.10
C ARG A 354 22.12 -8.24 10.91
N TYR A 355 21.91 -8.23 12.22
CA TYR A 355 22.57 -7.28 13.13
C TYR A 355 22.80 -7.89 14.52
N THR A 356 23.58 -7.20 15.35
CA THR A 356 23.79 -7.56 16.76
C THR A 356 23.13 -6.53 17.65
N GLY A 357 22.22 -6.98 18.52
CA GLY A 357 21.53 -6.12 19.48
C GLY A 357 22.47 -5.54 20.52
N ASN A 358 22.14 -4.36 21.05
CA ASN A 358 22.95 -3.65 22.05
C ASN A 358 22.15 -3.21 23.29
N ALA A 359 20.85 -3.56 23.35
CA ALA A 359 19.92 -3.21 24.43
C ALA A 359 19.84 -1.68 24.72
N SER A 360 20.12 -0.85 23.73
CA SER A 360 19.99 0.61 23.81
C SER A 360 19.15 1.14 22.66
N PRO A 361 18.44 2.28 22.81
CA PRO A 361 17.69 2.87 21.71
C PRO A 361 18.61 3.09 20.52
N SER A 362 18.32 2.42 19.43
CA SER A 362 19.21 2.35 18.26
C SER A 362 18.41 2.28 16.97
N THR A 363 19.12 2.42 15.85
CA THR A 363 18.58 2.23 14.50
C THR A 363 19.40 1.21 13.74
N VAL A 364 18.74 0.47 12.84
CA VAL A 364 19.32 -0.57 11.99
C VAL A 364 19.05 -0.24 10.53
N GLY A 365 20.08 -0.26 9.70
CA GLY A 365 19.96 -0.05 8.26
C GLY A 365 19.33 -1.25 7.56
N HIS A 366 18.31 -1.01 6.71
CA HIS A 366 17.59 -2.07 5.97
C HIS A 366 17.83 -2.06 4.46
N GLY A 367 18.44 -1.04 3.90
CA GLY A 367 18.88 -0.97 2.50
C GLY A 367 17.78 -0.81 1.44
N LEU A 368 16.50 -0.68 1.78
CA LEU A 368 15.38 -0.65 0.82
C LEU A 368 15.28 0.66 0.01
N GLY A 369 15.78 1.78 0.56
CA GLY A 369 15.61 3.10 -0.07
C GLY A 369 14.20 3.68 0.05
N LYS A 370 13.30 2.99 0.76
CA LYS A 370 11.92 3.35 1.10
C LYS A 370 11.66 2.92 2.54
N PRO A 371 10.70 3.50 3.28
CA PRO A 371 10.36 3.03 4.62
C PRO A 371 9.95 1.56 4.60
N ALA A 372 10.46 0.78 5.55
CA ALA A 372 9.97 -0.57 5.77
C ALA A 372 8.60 -0.50 6.47
N GLU A 373 7.58 -1.12 5.89
CA GLU A 373 6.19 -1.08 6.36
C GLU A 373 5.80 -2.34 7.14
N LEU A 374 6.45 -3.47 6.87
CA LEU A 374 6.37 -4.70 7.66
C LEU A 374 7.79 -5.18 7.94
N ILE A 375 8.08 -5.52 9.21
CA ILE A 375 9.39 -6.03 9.63
C ILE A 375 9.17 -7.22 10.54
N LEU A 376 9.73 -8.38 10.18
CA LEU A 376 9.70 -9.62 10.97
C LEU A 376 11.09 -9.84 11.57
N VAL A 377 11.24 -9.69 12.89
CA VAL A 377 12.52 -9.82 13.58
C VAL A 377 12.57 -11.08 14.42
N LYS A 378 13.68 -11.82 14.34
CA LYS A 378 13.96 -12.99 15.16
C LYS A 378 15.33 -12.93 15.81
N VAL A 379 15.40 -13.13 17.11
CA VAL A 379 16.66 -13.45 17.80
C VAL A 379 17.09 -14.85 17.39
N THR A 380 18.28 -14.99 16.77
CA THR A 380 18.77 -16.26 16.26
C THR A 380 19.68 -16.98 17.26
N SER A 381 20.38 -16.25 18.11
CA SER A 381 21.35 -16.80 19.10
C SER A 381 20.73 -17.29 20.40
N ALA A 382 19.44 -17.05 20.63
CA ALA A 382 18.73 -17.45 21.85
C ALA A 382 17.24 -17.67 21.56
N SER A 383 16.55 -18.38 22.46
CA SER A 383 15.09 -18.52 22.40
C SER A 383 14.42 -17.19 22.73
N ALA A 384 13.58 -16.70 21.83
CA ALA A 384 12.78 -15.47 21.97
C ALA A 384 11.65 -15.49 20.94
N SER A 385 10.48 -14.95 21.26
CA SER A 385 9.41 -14.79 20.28
C SER A 385 9.83 -13.86 19.13
N TRP A 386 9.19 -14.01 17.99
CA TRP A 386 9.33 -13.08 16.89
C TRP A 386 8.74 -11.71 17.26
N ALA A 387 9.40 -10.63 16.89
CA ALA A 387 8.84 -9.29 16.99
C ALA A 387 8.45 -8.79 15.59
N VAL A 388 7.20 -8.32 15.46
CA VAL A 388 6.68 -7.85 14.19
C VAL A 388 6.24 -6.39 14.29
N TYR A 389 6.83 -5.54 13.43
CA TYR A 389 6.35 -4.20 13.13
C TYR A 389 5.39 -4.25 11.96
N SER A 390 4.36 -3.43 12.01
CA SER A 390 3.54 -3.10 10.86
C SER A 390 3.20 -1.61 10.88
N GLU A 391 3.32 -0.93 9.76
CA GLU A 391 3.04 0.50 9.64
C GLU A 391 1.63 0.86 10.14
N PRO A 392 0.53 0.11 9.79
CA PRO A 392 -0.80 0.42 10.31
C PRO A 392 -0.96 0.29 11.83
N THR A 393 -0.10 -0.46 12.54
CA THR A 393 -0.14 -0.55 14.00
C THR A 393 0.73 0.49 14.69
N GLY A 394 1.72 1.04 13.98
CA GLY A 394 2.62 2.07 14.45
C GLY A 394 3.72 1.59 15.40
N ILE A 395 4.57 2.54 15.83
CA ILE A 395 5.80 2.27 16.60
C ILE A 395 5.57 1.83 18.06
N ASN A 396 4.40 2.08 18.60
CA ASN A 396 4.05 1.78 19.99
C ASN A 396 3.37 0.42 20.17
N LYS A 397 3.34 -0.39 19.11
CA LYS A 397 2.76 -1.73 19.14
C LYS A 397 3.69 -2.72 18.48
N TYR A 398 3.61 -3.97 18.93
CA TYR A 398 4.25 -5.09 18.25
C TYR A 398 3.30 -6.29 18.23
N LEU A 399 3.53 -7.17 17.28
CA LEU A 399 2.91 -8.47 17.16
C LEU A 399 4.00 -9.55 17.29
N GLU A 400 3.59 -10.78 17.53
CA GLU A 400 4.47 -11.94 17.54
C GLU A 400 4.06 -12.89 16.40
N LEU A 401 5.01 -13.29 15.54
CA LEU A 401 4.71 -14.16 14.40
C LEU A 401 4.42 -15.59 14.83
N ASP A 402 5.04 -16.03 15.92
CA ASP A 402 4.89 -17.35 16.53
C ASP A 402 3.68 -17.46 17.48
N ASN A 403 2.83 -16.44 17.53
CA ASN A 403 1.73 -16.33 18.48
C ASN A 403 0.45 -15.81 17.80
N ALA A 404 -0.71 -16.29 18.27
CA ALA A 404 -2.02 -15.80 17.83
C ALA A 404 -2.46 -14.49 18.53
N GLY A 405 -1.74 -14.04 19.55
CA GLY A 405 -2.10 -12.88 20.38
C GLY A 405 -2.37 -11.61 19.59
N LEU A 406 -3.22 -10.75 20.14
CA LEU A 406 -3.48 -9.41 19.62
C LEU A 406 -2.22 -8.53 19.72
N SER A 407 -2.24 -7.36 19.07
CA SER A 407 -1.10 -6.44 19.12
C SER A 407 -0.88 -5.93 20.56
N SER A 408 0.35 -6.09 21.06
CA SER A 408 0.75 -5.61 22.39
C SER A 408 1.20 -4.17 22.35
N ASN A 409 0.85 -3.39 23.39
CA ASN A 409 1.28 -2.01 23.52
C ASN A 409 2.62 -1.93 24.27
N TYR A 410 3.58 -1.23 23.69
CA TYR A 410 4.84 -0.89 24.33
C TYR A 410 5.37 0.42 23.74
N SER A 411 5.51 1.46 24.58
CA SER A 411 5.95 2.78 24.10
C SER A 411 7.30 2.70 23.41
N ASN A 412 7.35 3.20 22.17
CA ASN A 412 8.56 3.25 21.35
C ASN A 412 9.24 1.87 21.13
N TYR A 413 8.49 0.77 21.05
CA TYR A 413 9.06 -0.56 20.79
C TYR A 413 9.90 -0.58 19.51
N TRP A 414 9.53 0.20 18.54
CA TRP A 414 10.24 0.38 17.26
C TRP A 414 10.99 1.72 17.17
N GLY A 415 11.47 2.23 18.33
CA GLY A 415 12.17 3.50 18.43
C GLY A 415 11.21 4.71 18.52
N PRO A 416 11.75 5.94 18.63
CA PRO A 416 10.97 7.15 18.82
C PRO A 416 10.30 7.67 17.55
N ALA A 417 10.60 7.09 16.39
CA ALA A 417 10.07 7.47 15.08
C ALA A 417 9.79 6.25 14.21
N ALA A 418 8.86 6.38 13.26
CA ALA A 418 8.59 5.36 12.26
C ALA A 418 9.84 5.07 11.40
N PRO A 419 9.92 3.87 10.79
CA PRO A 419 10.99 3.56 9.85
C PRO A 419 11.10 4.64 8.75
N THR A 420 12.34 4.94 8.38
CA THR A 420 12.68 5.91 7.31
C THR A 420 13.06 5.18 6.03
N ASN A 421 13.49 5.91 5.01
CA ASN A 421 14.00 5.31 3.76
C ASN A 421 15.24 4.41 3.96
N SER A 422 15.94 4.54 5.08
CA SER A 422 17.22 3.85 5.31
C SER A 422 17.26 2.99 6.56
N VAL A 423 16.52 3.34 7.62
CA VAL A 423 16.62 2.68 8.92
C VAL A 423 15.25 2.40 9.55
N PHE A 424 15.21 1.38 10.41
CA PHE A 424 14.17 1.18 11.42
C PHE A 424 14.74 1.29 12.83
N GLY A 425 13.90 1.69 13.78
CA GLY A 425 14.28 1.82 15.19
C GLY A 425 14.13 0.49 15.94
N VAL A 426 14.91 0.33 17.01
CA VAL A 426 14.82 -0.78 17.97
C VAL A 426 14.78 -0.24 19.40
N VAL A 427 14.10 -1.00 20.27
CA VAL A 427 13.77 -0.58 21.62
C VAL A 427 14.99 -0.55 22.57
N ASP A 428 14.86 0.22 23.64
CA ASP A 428 15.74 0.15 24.80
C ASP A 428 15.49 -1.14 25.60
N GLY A 429 16.56 -1.82 26.02
CA GLY A 429 16.51 -3.03 26.85
C GLY A 429 16.59 -4.37 26.07
N ASN A 430 16.51 -5.47 26.82
CA ASN A 430 16.66 -6.82 26.30
C ASN A 430 15.34 -7.38 25.75
N PHE A 431 14.86 -6.80 24.68
CA PHE A 431 13.66 -7.27 24.00
C PHE A 431 13.95 -8.05 22.72
N ASN A 432 12.93 -8.67 22.14
CA ASN A 432 13.05 -9.56 20.99
C ASN A 432 13.57 -8.88 19.71
N ASN A 433 13.63 -7.55 19.66
CA ASN A 433 14.20 -6.80 18.55
C ASN A 433 15.56 -6.14 18.86
N ASN A 434 16.08 -6.21 20.12
CA ASN A 434 17.35 -5.57 20.48
C ASN A 434 18.09 -6.21 21.68
N SER A 435 18.00 -7.53 21.90
CA SER A 435 18.69 -8.21 23.01
C SER A 435 20.21 -8.01 22.95
N SER A 436 20.82 -7.62 24.07
CA SER A 436 22.25 -7.30 24.17
C SER A 436 23.16 -8.46 23.75
N GLY A 437 24.05 -8.22 22.79
CA GLY A 437 25.00 -9.19 22.27
C GLY A 437 24.36 -10.33 21.46
N ALA A 438 23.05 -10.38 21.37
CA ALA A 438 22.36 -11.37 20.57
C ALA A 438 22.48 -11.07 19.08
N THR A 439 22.56 -12.11 18.27
CA THR A 439 22.43 -11.99 16.81
C THR A 439 20.95 -12.04 16.43
N LEU A 440 20.52 -11.13 15.57
CA LEU A 440 19.15 -11.02 15.07
C LEU A 440 19.11 -11.02 13.54
N ILE A 441 18.03 -11.56 13.01
CA ILE A 441 17.67 -11.46 11.60
C ILE A 441 16.35 -10.72 11.47
N ALA A 442 16.25 -9.83 10.47
CA ALA A 442 15.01 -9.14 10.12
C ALA A 442 14.69 -9.33 8.63
N TYR A 443 13.43 -9.62 8.33
CA TYR A 443 12.88 -9.58 6.98
C TYR A 443 12.04 -8.33 6.86
N CYS A 444 12.46 -7.41 5.99
CA CYS A 444 11.84 -6.10 5.82
C CYS A 444 11.12 -6.02 4.48
N PHE A 445 9.90 -5.48 4.50
CA PHE A 445 9.04 -5.31 3.34
C PHE A 445 8.58 -3.87 3.22
N ALA A 446 8.60 -3.35 2.00
CA ALA A 446 8.03 -2.05 1.61
C ALA A 446 7.07 -2.24 0.44
N SER A 447 6.00 -1.48 0.39
CA SER A 447 5.04 -1.53 -0.71
C SER A 447 5.68 -1.03 -2.02
N ILE A 448 5.44 -1.79 -3.10
CA ILE A 448 5.84 -1.48 -4.47
C ILE A 448 4.58 -1.49 -5.34
N PRO A 449 4.20 -0.39 -5.98
CA PRO A 449 3.00 -0.31 -6.80
C PRO A 449 2.94 -1.41 -7.85
N GLY A 450 1.77 -2.06 -7.95
CA GLY A 450 1.55 -3.16 -8.89
C GLY A 450 2.28 -4.47 -8.56
N TYR A 451 3.02 -4.54 -7.45
CA TYR A 451 3.80 -5.73 -7.09
C TYR A 451 3.62 -6.17 -5.64
N SER A 452 3.73 -5.27 -4.66
CA SER A 452 3.56 -5.63 -3.25
C SER A 452 2.84 -4.55 -2.46
N ARG A 453 2.09 -4.96 -1.43
CA ARG A 453 1.42 -4.02 -0.54
C ARG A 453 1.36 -4.52 0.89
N VAL A 454 1.77 -3.67 1.82
CA VAL A 454 1.45 -3.75 3.24
C VAL A 454 0.27 -2.83 3.50
N GLY A 455 -0.72 -3.26 4.26
CA GLY A 455 -1.89 -2.43 4.54
C GLY A 455 -2.75 -3.00 5.65
N SER A 456 -3.92 -2.38 5.81
CA SER A 456 -4.92 -2.78 6.79
C SER A 456 -6.33 -2.73 6.21
N TYR A 457 -7.26 -3.44 6.86
CA TYR A 457 -8.69 -3.35 6.58
C TYR A 457 -9.52 -3.65 7.82
N ILE A 458 -10.79 -3.30 7.75
CA ILE A 458 -11.78 -3.64 8.77
C ILE A 458 -12.67 -4.74 8.23
N GLY A 459 -12.79 -5.83 8.96
CA GLY A 459 -13.66 -6.94 8.61
C GLY A 459 -15.14 -6.56 8.65
N THR A 460 -15.93 -7.12 7.78
CA THR A 460 -17.37 -6.86 7.68
C THR A 460 -18.23 -8.03 8.17
N GLY A 461 -17.65 -9.22 8.33
CA GLY A 461 -18.36 -10.47 8.55
C GLY A 461 -19.13 -10.96 7.31
N GLY A 462 -19.18 -10.15 6.27
CA GLY A 462 -19.89 -10.37 5.02
C GLY A 462 -18.97 -10.27 3.80
N SER A 463 -19.54 -9.93 2.65
CA SER A 463 -18.74 -9.70 1.42
C SER A 463 -17.83 -8.50 1.61
N LEU A 464 -16.55 -8.70 1.33
CA LEU A 464 -15.50 -7.68 1.38
C LEU A 464 -14.48 -7.97 0.28
N THR A 465 -14.02 -6.94 -0.41
CA THR A 465 -12.85 -7.00 -1.29
C THR A 465 -11.81 -6.01 -0.78
N VAL A 466 -10.62 -6.49 -0.49
CA VAL A 466 -9.46 -5.67 -0.12
C VAL A 466 -8.65 -5.39 -1.38
N TYR A 467 -8.68 -4.14 -1.83
CA TYR A 467 -7.98 -3.72 -3.04
C TYR A 467 -6.51 -3.47 -2.74
N VAL A 468 -5.64 -4.13 -3.48
CA VAL A 468 -4.17 -3.98 -3.38
C VAL A 468 -3.55 -3.37 -4.64
N GLY A 469 -4.32 -3.29 -5.75
CA GLY A 469 -3.89 -2.70 -7.02
C GLY A 469 -3.28 -3.71 -8.02
N PHE A 470 -3.29 -5.00 -7.68
CA PHE A 470 -2.82 -6.11 -8.52
C PHE A 470 -3.51 -7.41 -8.10
N GLU A 471 -3.41 -8.45 -8.92
CA GLU A 471 -3.80 -9.82 -8.57
C GLU A 471 -2.71 -10.45 -7.68
N PRO A 472 -3.01 -10.80 -6.41
CA PRO A 472 -2.00 -11.38 -5.54
C PRO A 472 -1.67 -12.82 -5.93
N SER A 473 -0.40 -13.19 -5.82
CA SER A 473 0.04 -14.59 -5.77
C SER A 473 0.30 -15.07 -4.33
N PHE A 474 0.40 -14.14 -3.38
CA PHE A 474 0.59 -14.43 -1.95
C PHE A 474 -0.10 -13.37 -1.09
N VAL A 475 -0.78 -13.81 -0.02
CA VAL A 475 -1.31 -12.91 1.01
C VAL A 475 -1.07 -13.52 2.39
N MET A 476 -0.52 -12.72 3.31
CA MET A 476 -0.43 -13.02 4.74
C MET A 476 -1.29 -12.02 5.52
N ILE A 477 -2.16 -12.52 6.41
CA ILE A 477 -3.14 -11.70 7.15
C ILE A 477 -3.02 -11.94 8.65
N LYS A 478 -3.15 -10.87 9.46
CA LYS A 478 -3.19 -10.97 10.91
C LYS A 478 -4.24 -10.03 11.51
N ARG A 479 -5.07 -10.55 12.40
CA ARG A 479 -5.95 -9.75 13.26
C ARG A 479 -5.14 -9.01 14.33
N THR A 480 -5.44 -7.73 14.59
CA THR A 480 -4.65 -6.86 15.48
C THR A 480 -5.38 -6.42 16.74
N ASP A 481 -6.72 -6.48 16.75
CA ASP A 481 -7.58 -6.04 17.87
C ASP A 481 -8.03 -7.17 18.79
N ALA A 482 -7.81 -8.41 18.40
CA ALA A 482 -8.08 -9.61 19.19
C ALA A 482 -7.15 -10.73 18.75
N ASP A 483 -7.18 -11.86 19.47
CA ASP A 483 -6.47 -13.07 19.09
C ASP A 483 -6.96 -13.58 17.73
N GLY A 484 -6.03 -14.09 16.92
CA GLY A 484 -6.27 -14.66 15.60
C GLY A 484 -4.97 -15.15 15.01
N ASN A 485 -5.00 -16.22 14.23
CA ASN A 485 -3.79 -16.77 13.63
C ASN A 485 -3.24 -15.89 12.50
N TRP A 486 -1.97 -16.05 12.18
CA TRP A 486 -1.34 -15.53 10.99
C TRP A 486 -1.69 -16.42 9.80
N VAL A 487 -2.67 -16.03 9.01
CA VAL A 487 -3.15 -16.78 7.86
C VAL A 487 -2.26 -16.52 6.65
N ILE A 488 -1.84 -17.58 5.95
CA ILE A 488 -1.10 -17.53 4.69
C ILE A 488 -1.89 -18.26 3.61
N VAL A 489 -2.10 -17.58 2.49
CA VAL A 489 -2.71 -18.13 1.26
C VAL A 489 -1.88 -17.73 0.04
N ASP A 490 -1.93 -18.54 -1.02
CA ASP A 490 -1.22 -18.29 -2.28
C ASP A 490 -1.97 -18.86 -3.50
N ASP A 491 -1.56 -18.44 -4.70
CA ASP A 491 -2.18 -18.82 -5.98
C ASP A 491 -1.93 -20.29 -6.38
N LYS A 492 -0.88 -20.93 -5.83
CA LYS A 492 -0.49 -22.32 -6.17
C LYS A 492 -1.29 -23.35 -5.40
N ARG A 493 -1.96 -22.95 -4.32
CA ARG A 493 -2.78 -23.80 -3.48
C ARG A 493 -4.24 -23.38 -3.58
N ALA A 494 -4.93 -23.91 -4.62
CA ALA A 494 -6.34 -23.64 -4.92
C ALA A 494 -6.69 -22.14 -5.04
N ASN A 495 -5.77 -21.33 -5.60
CA ASN A 495 -5.96 -19.90 -5.84
C ASN A 495 -6.41 -19.13 -4.59
N GLY A 496 -5.72 -19.36 -3.47
CA GLY A 496 -5.99 -18.72 -2.19
C GLY A 496 -6.99 -19.47 -1.29
N ASP A 497 -7.69 -20.48 -1.76
CA ASP A 497 -8.73 -21.18 -0.98
C ASP A 497 -8.17 -22.14 0.08
N ASN A 498 -6.89 -22.47 0.05
CA ASN A 498 -6.23 -23.31 1.04
C ASN A 498 -5.35 -22.50 1.98
N ARG A 499 -5.58 -22.64 3.29
CA ARG A 499 -4.85 -21.92 4.35
C ARG A 499 -3.69 -22.72 4.92
N LEU A 500 -2.65 -21.99 5.27
CA LEU A 500 -1.67 -22.35 6.29
C LEU A 500 -1.56 -21.23 7.32
N TYR A 501 -0.97 -21.51 8.46
CA TYR A 501 -0.84 -20.56 9.56
C TYR A 501 0.62 -20.38 9.94
N ALA A 502 1.17 -19.17 9.80
CA ALA A 502 2.57 -18.90 10.10
C ALA A 502 2.97 -19.24 11.54
N ASN A 503 2.03 -19.14 12.47
CA ASN A 503 2.22 -19.40 13.90
C ASN A 503 1.87 -20.83 14.34
N LEU A 504 1.46 -21.72 13.43
CA LEU A 504 1.06 -23.09 13.76
C LEU A 504 1.79 -24.11 12.90
N SER A 505 1.90 -25.34 13.40
CA SER A 505 2.42 -26.48 12.63
C SER A 505 1.36 -27.25 11.84
N ASN A 506 0.10 -26.87 11.93
CA ASN A 506 -1.04 -27.57 11.33
C ASN A 506 -0.83 -27.88 9.85
N ALA A 507 -1.40 -28.99 9.41
CA ALA A 507 -1.59 -29.27 7.99
C ALA A 507 -2.47 -28.20 7.32
N GLU A 508 -2.47 -28.19 5.99
CA GLU A 508 -3.26 -27.27 5.17
C GLU A 508 -4.77 -27.46 5.41
N ASP A 509 -5.46 -26.34 5.65
CA ASP A 509 -6.92 -26.28 5.73
C ASP A 509 -7.51 -26.01 4.34
N ALA A 510 -8.02 -27.05 3.68
CA ALA A 510 -8.61 -26.94 2.35
C ALA A 510 -10.00 -26.29 2.39
N GLY A 511 -10.29 -25.42 1.42
CA GLY A 511 -11.61 -24.78 1.28
C GLY A 511 -11.92 -23.77 2.38
N GLN A 512 -10.90 -23.25 3.06
CA GLN A 512 -11.04 -22.30 4.18
C GLN A 512 -10.36 -20.97 3.92
N GLY A 513 -9.75 -20.80 2.75
CA GLY A 513 -8.91 -19.64 2.40
C GLY A 513 -9.69 -18.44 1.89
N GLU A 514 -8.99 -17.60 1.20
CA GLU A 514 -9.42 -16.34 0.62
C GLU A 514 -9.61 -16.52 -0.90
N SER A 515 -10.27 -15.58 -1.57
CA SER A 515 -10.34 -15.57 -3.03
C SER A 515 -9.52 -14.44 -3.59
N PHE A 516 -8.67 -14.73 -4.58
CA PHE A 516 -7.92 -13.70 -5.29
C PHE A 516 -8.75 -13.12 -6.42
N THR A 517 -8.56 -11.83 -6.66
CA THR A 517 -9.19 -11.08 -7.76
C THR A 517 -8.11 -10.35 -8.55
N SER A 518 -8.40 -9.90 -9.75
CA SER A 518 -7.45 -9.17 -10.59
C SER A 518 -6.87 -7.89 -9.95
N THR A 519 -7.41 -7.44 -8.82
CA THR A 519 -7.03 -6.18 -8.17
C THR A 519 -6.86 -6.29 -6.66
N GLY A 520 -6.97 -7.51 -6.10
CA GLY A 520 -6.86 -7.71 -4.67
C GLY A 520 -7.33 -9.08 -4.21
N PHE A 521 -7.82 -9.16 -2.97
CA PHE A 521 -8.32 -10.40 -2.39
C PHE A 521 -9.63 -10.16 -1.63
N SER A 522 -10.45 -11.19 -1.55
CA SER A 522 -11.69 -11.19 -0.77
C SER A 522 -11.52 -12.10 0.44
N PRO A 523 -11.42 -11.54 1.66
CA PRO A 523 -11.38 -12.33 2.87
C PRO A 523 -12.66 -13.19 3.00
N ARG A 524 -12.49 -14.41 3.46
CA ARG A 524 -13.59 -15.36 3.58
C ARG A 524 -14.75 -14.81 4.41
N GLN A 525 -15.96 -14.96 3.89
CA GLN A 525 -17.19 -14.61 4.59
C GLN A 525 -17.45 -15.57 5.76
N SER A 526 -17.22 -15.12 7.00
CA SER A 526 -17.53 -15.89 8.21
C SER A 526 -17.49 -14.98 9.44
N SER A 527 -18.39 -15.24 10.37
CA SER A 527 -18.41 -14.58 11.69
C SER A 527 -17.41 -15.17 12.70
N THR A 528 -16.73 -16.26 12.34
CA THR A 528 -15.88 -17.03 13.27
C THR A 528 -14.46 -17.27 12.77
N ASN A 529 -14.08 -16.72 11.60
CA ASN A 529 -12.76 -16.92 11.05
C ASN A 529 -11.77 -15.80 11.43
N ASP A 530 -10.49 -16.08 11.21
CA ASP A 530 -9.39 -15.19 11.57
C ASP A 530 -9.25 -13.96 10.66
N THR A 531 -10.00 -13.84 9.56
CA THR A 531 -9.70 -12.84 8.50
C THR A 531 -10.82 -11.85 8.19
N ASN A 532 -12.08 -12.06 8.65
CA ASN A 532 -13.18 -11.15 8.28
C ASN A 532 -14.32 -11.06 9.34
N ILE A 533 -14.00 -11.06 10.62
CA ILE A 533 -14.99 -10.83 11.67
C ILE A 533 -15.47 -9.37 11.62
N SER A 534 -16.77 -9.15 11.73
CA SER A 534 -17.36 -7.80 11.69
C SER A 534 -16.75 -6.87 12.73
N GLY A 535 -16.22 -5.73 12.28
CA GLY A 535 -15.55 -4.74 13.11
C GLY A 535 -14.11 -5.08 13.53
N GLY A 536 -13.63 -6.31 13.22
CA GLY A 536 -12.24 -6.69 13.49
C GLY A 536 -11.26 -5.90 12.63
N THR A 537 -10.11 -5.56 13.17
CA THR A 537 -9.03 -4.85 12.45
C THR A 537 -7.93 -5.81 12.06
N TYR A 538 -7.46 -5.70 10.82
CA TYR A 538 -6.50 -6.60 10.20
C TYR A 538 -5.38 -5.85 9.51
N ILE A 539 -4.17 -6.42 9.56
CA ILE A 539 -3.06 -6.06 8.69
C ILE A 539 -2.82 -7.16 7.67
N TYR A 540 -2.20 -6.81 6.56
CA TYR A 540 -1.82 -7.77 5.53
C TYR A 540 -0.51 -7.40 4.83
N LEU A 541 0.16 -8.42 4.27
CA LEU A 541 1.16 -8.34 3.22
C LEU A 541 0.60 -9.08 2.00
N ALA A 542 0.50 -8.40 0.85
CA ALA A 542 0.14 -8.98 -0.43
C ALA A 542 1.30 -8.83 -1.42
N ILE A 543 1.54 -9.85 -2.26
CA ILE A 543 2.57 -9.86 -3.32
C ILE A 543 1.93 -10.42 -4.59
N ALA A 544 2.25 -9.79 -5.77
CA ALA A 544 1.77 -10.18 -7.09
C ALA A 544 2.42 -11.47 -7.61
#